data_e65613a2bc33d1f1de14a94c4f47b07f
#
_entry.id   e65613a2bc33d1f1de14a94c4f47b07f
#
_cell.length_a   1.000
_cell.length_b   1.000
_cell.length_c   1.000
_cell.angle_alpha   90.00
_cell.angle_beta   90.00
_cell.angle_gamma   90.00
#
_symmetry.space_group_name_H-M   'P 1'
#
loop_
_entity.id
_entity.type
_entity.pdbx_description
1 polymer ?
#
loop_
_entity_poly.entity_id
_entity_poly.type
_entity_poly.pdbx_seq_one_letter_code
_entity_poly.pdbx_strand_id
1 'polypeptide(L)'
;MDINLVLALFAGLILVLSAFSTLLQRVSLPGPVLALAFGVLIGPYATGLLRIEDFGVPTGTLLEQAARITLGMGLAGVALRLPHGYWRAETRWIAVIIGAGMALMLAVATGVLWGLLGLPFVLALLLGAIITPTDPVVTTPVVTGSLAEQRIPERVRHNLSAESGLNDGLGYLFVMLPVLLLTAPDRAWSELLTTVLLWEVVGAAVFGAVAGYLLGRLFVAVKDRGLMEESSYLGFLVPLGLFVLGAGKLLGTDAVLAVFVAAAVFGQVIPQRDEEQEDKVDDAVNRFVLLPVFVLVGLSLPLDEWARLGWTAPVVVLAAVLLRRLVALWVLRPLLRGVHDRPETAFLSWFGPIGVSALFYATLAERHTGHHEIFTWTTLAITGSVLVHGLSTAPLSAWLQKREPEQTQKQEADA
;
A
#
# COMPACT_ATOMS: atom_id res chain seq x y z
N MET A 1 -3.35 26.48 15.28
CA MET A 1 -2.15 25.91 14.63
C MET A 1 -1.42 26.98 13.84
N ASP A 2 -0.10 27.12 14.02
CA ASP A 2 0.71 27.97 13.14
C ASP A 2 1.09 27.19 11.88
N ILE A 3 0.50 27.56 10.75
CA ILE A 3 0.76 26.93 9.45
C ILE A 3 2.24 27.04 9.05
N ASN A 4 2.93 28.10 9.48
CA ASN A 4 4.35 28.28 9.18
C ASN A 4 5.21 27.24 9.88
N LEU A 5 4.84 26.86 11.12
CA LEU A 5 5.50 25.78 11.85
C LEU A 5 5.32 24.45 11.12
N VAL A 6 4.11 24.12 10.67
CA VAL A 6 3.85 22.89 9.90
C VAL A 6 4.66 22.87 8.62
N LEU A 7 4.62 23.97 7.84
CA LEU A 7 5.41 24.07 6.60
C LEU A 7 6.91 23.91 6.87
N ALA A 8 7.43 24.56 7.91
CA ALA A 8 8.85 24.46 8.25
C ALA A 8 9.26 23.03 8.65
N LEU A 9 8.44 22.35 9.47
CA LEU A 9 8.73 21.00 9.94
C LEU A 9 8.65 19.98 8.80
N PHE A 10 7.57 19.99 8.01
CA PHE A 10 7.38 19.01 6.92
C PHE A 10 8.34 19.25 5.75
N ALA A 11 8.48 20.50 5.30
CA ALA A 11 9.45 20.83 4.26
C ALA A 11 10.90 20.62 4.73
N GLY A 12 11.21 20.95 5.98
CA GLY A 12 12.51 20.71 6.58
C GLY A 12 12.88 19.22 6.60
N LEU A 13 11.95 18.35 6.98
CA LEU A 13 12.14 16.89 6.90
C LEU A 13 12.45 16.45 5.48
N ILE A 14 11.63 16.87 4.50
CA ILE A 14 11.82 16.49 3.09
C ILE A 14 13.17 16.99 2.57
N LEU A 15 13.58 18.21 2.92
CA LEU A 15 14.89 18.75 2.54
C LEU A 15 16.04 17.91 3.14
N VAL A 16 15.97 17.55 4.42
CA VAL A 16 16.98 16.71 5.07
C VAL A 16 17.04 15.33 4.41
N LEU A 17 15.90 14.67 4.23
CA LEU A 17 15.84 13.35 3.59
C LEU A 17 16.37 13.38 2.14
N SER A 18 16.08 14.46 1.41
CA SER A 18 16.58 14.64 0.04
C SER A 18 18.09 14.91 0.01
N ALA A 19 18.59 15.78 0.89
CA ALA A 19 20.01 16.11 0.97
C ALA A 19 20.88 14.89 1.34
N PHE A 20 20.37 14.01 2.21
CA PHE A 20 21.08 12.82 2.68
C PHE A 20 20.61 11.52 2.01
N SER A 21 19.87 11.58 0.90
CA SER A 21 19.26 10.41 0.25
C SER A 21 20.25 9.29 -0.04
N THR A 22 21.44 9.60 -0.58
CA THR A 22 22.50 8.60 -0.85
C THR A 22 23.04 7.96 0.43
N LEU A 23 23.22 8.74 1.50
CA LEU A 23 23.66 8.20 2.79
C LEU A 23 22.61 7.28 3.39
N LEU A 24 21.35 7.69 3.35
CA LEU A 24 20.21 6.90 3.86
C LEU A 24 20.06 5.57 3.13
N GLN A 25 20.26 5.57 1.80
CA GLN A 25 20.32 4.33 1.01
C GLN A 25 21.49 3.42 1.43
N ARG A 26 22.68 3.98 1.66
CA ARG A 26 23.86 3.20 2.11
C ARG A 26 23.64 2.54 3.47
N VAL A 27 23.00 3.24 4.40
CA VAL A 27 22.70 2.70 5.76
C VAL A 27 21.37 1.96 5.83
N SER A 28 20.68 1.81 4.70
CA SER A 28 19.39 1.09 4.60
C SER A 28 18.29 1.63 5.50
N LEU A 29 18.21 2.96 5.64
CA LEU A 29 17.16 3.64 6.41
C LEU A 29 16.08 4.17 5.47
N PRO A 30 14.88 3.55 5.42
CA PRO A 30 13.80 3.97 4.54
C PRO A 30 13.15 5.27 5.01
N GLY A 31 12.70 6.08 4.04
CA GLY A 31 11.98 7.33 4.29
C GLY A 31 10.78 7.20 5.25
N PRO A 32 9.89 6.19 5.07
CA PRO A 32 8.77 5.97 5.98
C PRO A 32 9.14 5.76 7.44
N VAL A 33 10.24 5.03 7.73
CA VAL A 33 10.75 4.84 9.11
C VAL A 33 11.16 6.18 9.72
N LEU A 34 11.89 6.99 8.95
CA LEU A 34 12.37 8.29 9.41
C LEU A 34 11.23 9.30 9.57
N ALA A 35 10.25 9.29 8.66
CA ALA A 35 9.07 10.14 8.76
C ALA A 35 8.22 9.80 9.98
N LEU A 36 8.00 8.53 10.26
CA LEU A 36 7.29 8.05 11.45
C LEU A 36 8.04 8.46 12.73
N ALA A 37 9.35 8.20 12.79
CA ALA A 37 10.18 8.58 13.93
C ALA A 37 10.19 10.10 14.14
N PHE A 38 10.24 10.88 13.05
CA PHE A 38 10.15 12.34 13.13
C PHE A 38 8.79 12.79 13.66
N GLY A 39 7.68 12.16 13.24
CA GLY A 39 6.35 12.43 13.78
C GLY A 39 6.28 12.21 15.29
N VAL A 40 6.84 11.11 15.79
CA VAL A 40 6.95 10.85 17.24
C VAL A 40 7.81 11.92 17.92
N LEU A 41 8.93 12.31 17.31
CA LEU A 41 9.86 13.30 17.87
C LEU A 41 9.22 14.67 18.03
N ILE A 42 8.47 15.16 17.03
CA ILE A 42 7.80 16.46 17.11
C ILE A 42 6.48 16.40 17.88
N GLY A 43 5.99 15.20 18.15
CA GLY A 43 4.71 14.90 18.78
C GLY A 43 4.69 15.06 20.30
N PRO A 44 3.51 14.77 20.91
CA PRO A 44 3.25 15.01 22.33
C PRO A 44 4.13 14.20 23.28
N TYR A 45 4.64 13.06 22.83
CA TYR A 45 5.47 12.16 23.65
C TYR A 45 6.96 12.57 23.74
N ALA A 46 7.40 13.52 22.92
CA ALA A 46 8.79 13.96 22.92
C ALA A 46 8.88 15.48 23.08
N THR A 47 8.92 16.25 21.97
CA THR A 47 9.10 17.71 22.06
C THR A 47 7.80 18.49 22.26
N GLY A 48 6.66 17.91 21.89
CA GLY A 48 5.36 18.58 21.96
C GLY A 48 5.20 19.79 21.04
N LEU A 49 6.04 19.89 20.00
CA LEU A 49 6.01 21.00 19.04
C LEU A 49 4.72 21.03 18.22
N LEU A 50 4.16 19.86 17.93
CA LEU A 50 2.96 19.72 17.15
C LEU A 50 2.07 18.61 17.72
N ARG A 51 0.76 18.87 17.75
CA ARG A 51 -0.26 17.87 18.11
C ARG A 51 -1.21 17.71 16.94
N ILE A 52 -1.71 16.49 16.76
CA ILE A 52 -2.60 16.21 15.63
C ILE A 52 -3.93 16.98 15.76
N GLU A 53 -4.37 17.25 16.97
CA GLU A 53 -5.58 18.04 17.28
C GLU A 53 -5.44 19.50 16.85
N ASP A 54 -4.20 20.02 16.74
CA ASP A 54 -3.92 21.40 16.33
C ASP A 54 -4.34 21.68 14.88
N PHE A 55 -4.55 20.64 14.07
CA PHE A 55 -5.03 20.77 12.69
C PHE A 55 -6.49 21.24 12.60
N GLY A 56 -7.24 21.25 13.71
CA GLY A 56 -8.61 21.74 13.75
C GLY A 56 -9.63 20.86 13.04
N VAL A 57 -9.24 19.62 12.71
CA VAL A 57 -10.07 18.57 12.09
C VAL A 57 -10.00 17.34 12.98
N PRO A 58 -11.10 16.56 13.14
CA PRO A 58 -11.02 15.31 13.90
C PRO A 58 -9.91 14.41 13.38
N THR A 59 -9.10 13.86 14.30
CA THR A 59 -7.91 13.06 14.00
C THR A 59 -8.21 11.93 12.99
N GLY A 60 -9.26 11.15 13.22
CA GLY A 60 -9.67 10.08 12.31
C GLY A 60 -10.00 10.58 10.90
N THR A 61 -10.67 11.74 10.78
CA THR A 61 -10.97 12.34 9.48
C THR A 61 -9.71 12.80 8.76
N LEU A 62 -8.79 13.46 9.46
CA LEU A 62 -7.52 13.91 8.88
C LEU A 62 -6.71 12.72 8.35
N LEU A 63 -6.55 11.68 9.19
CA LEU A 63 -5.80 10.48 8.83
C LEU A 63 -6.48 9.70 7.68
N GLU A 64 -7.81 9.56 7.70
CA GLU A 64 -8.55 8.89 6.62
C GLU A 64 -8.36 9.61 5.29
N GLN A 65 -8.51 10.94 5.24
CA GLN A 65 -8.36 11.69 4.00
C GLN A 65 -6.90 11.71 3.51
N ALA A 66 -5.94 11.90 4.41
CA ALA A 66 -4.53 11.85 4.08
C ALA A 66 -4.14 10.46 3.54
N ALA A 67 -4.54 9.38 4.22
CA ALA A 67 -4.29 8.02 3.77
C ALA A 67 -4.98 7.72 2.43
N ARG A 68 -6.23 8.14 2.23
CA ARG A 68 -6.98 7.95 0.98
C ARG A 68 -6.32 8.62 -0.22
N ILE A 69 -5.90 9.88 -0.07
CA ILE A 69 -5.22 10.62 -1.14
C ILE A 69 -3.88 9.96 -1.46
N THR A 70 -3.10 9.64 -0.42
CA THR A 70 -1.79 9.00 -0.58
C THR A 70 -1.91 7.63 -1.24
N LEU A 71 -2.87 6.82 -0.80
CA LEU A 71 -3.12 5.50 -1.36
C LEU A 71 -3.54 5.61 -2.83
N GLY A 72 -4.49 6.50 -3.16
CA GLY A 72 -4.92 6.72 -4.54
C GLY A 72 -3.76 7.14 -5.45
N MET A 73 -2.94 8.11 -5.02
CA MET A 73 -1.79 8.57 -5.79
C MET A 73 -0.70 7.50 -5.93
N GLY A 74 -0.41 6.77 -4.85
CA GLY A 74 0.54 5.66 -4.88
C GLY A 74 0.09 4.54 -5.82
N LEU A 75 -1.19 4.19 -5.80
CA LEU A 75 -1.74 3.16 -6.67
C LEU A 75 -1.77 3.57 -8.15
N ALA A 76 -1.95 4.85 -8.44
CA ALA A 76 -1.82 5.36 -9.81
C ALA A 76 -0.39 5.12 -10.34
N GLY A 77 0.65 5.45 -9.57
CA GLY A 77 2.04 5.18 -9.92
C GLY A 77 2.32 3.69 -10.11
N VAL A 78 1.84 2.85 -9.18
CA VAL A 78 1.97 1.39 -9.27
C VAL A 78 1.35 0.83 -10.55
N ALA A 79 0.15 1.26 -10.90
CA ALA A 79 -0.56 0.77 -12.09
C ALA A 79 0.14 1.16 -13.39
N LEU A 80 0.76 2.33 -13.43
CA LEU A 80 1.50 2.83 -14.59
C LEU A 80 2.83 2.10 -14.82
N ARG A 81 3.48 1.61 -13.79
CA ARG A 81 4.73 0.82 -13.91
C ARG A 81 4.55 -0.55 -14.55
N LEU A 82 3.31 -1.07 -14.64
CA LEU A 82 3.07 -2.39 -15.20
C LEU A 82 3.15 -2.37 -16.73
N PRO A 83 3.99 -3.22 -17.36
CA PRO A 83 4.22 -3.17 -18.79
C PRO A 83 2.98 -3.52 -19.62
N HIS A 84 2.98 -3.11 -20.89
CA HIS A 84 1.91 -3.48 -21.82
C HIS A 84 1.77 -5.00 -21.92
N GLY A 85 0.53 -5.49 -21.80
CA GLY A 85 0.23 -6.93 -21.88
C GLY A 85 0.45 -7.69 -20.57
N TYR A 86 0.99 -7.08 -19.50
CA TYR A 86 1.23 -7.71 -18.20
C TYR A 86 -0.03 -8.45 -17.67
N TRP A 87 -1.18 -7.79 -17.71
CA TRP A 87 -2.45 -8.34 -17.23
C TRP A 87 -2.84 -9.66 -17.89
N ARG A 88 -2.55 -9.81 -19.19
CA ARG A 88 -2.83 -11.06 -19.93
C ARG A 88 -1.78 -12.12 -19.65
N ALA A 89 -0.53 -11.73 -19.55
CA ALA A 89 0.58 -12.66 -19.29
C ALA A 89 0.48 -13.27 -17.89
N GLU A 90 0.15 -12.47 -16.89
CA GLU A 90 0.19 -12.86 -15.46
C GLU A 90 -1.21 -13.10 -14.85
N THR A 91 -2.26 -13.24 -15.68
CA THR A 91 -3.66 -13.43 -15.22
C THR A 91 -3.79 -14.54 -14.17
N ARG A 92 -3.12 -15.68 -14.38
CA ARG A 92 -3.21 -16.81 -13.45
C ARG A 92 -2.53 -16.50 -12.14
N TRP A 93 -1.35 -15.88 -12.16
CA TRP A 93 -0.63 -15.48 -10.96
C TRP A 93 -1.48 -14.52 -10.13
N ILE A 94 -2.01 -13.48 -10.78
CA ILE A 94 -2.91 -12.49 -10.17
C ILE A 94 -4.14 -13.16 -9.56
N ALA A 95 -4.83 -14.03 -10.32
CA ALA A 95 -6.03 -14.71 -9.85
C ALA A 95 -5.78 -15.58 -8.61
N VAL A 96 -4.63 -16.27 -8.55
CA VAL A 96 -4.27 -17.11 -7.40
C VAL A 96 -3.91 -16.25 -6.19
N ILE A 97 -3.08 -15.21 -6.38
CA ILE A 97 -2.59 -14.43 -5.23
C ILE A 97 -3.68 -13.50 -4.66
N ILE A 98 -4.49 -12.91 -5.51
CA ILE A 98 -5.58 -12.04 -5.08
C ILE A 98 -6.77 -12.84 -4.56
N GLY A 99 -7.16 -13.92 -5.24
CA GLY A 99 -8.28 -14.76 -4.82
C GLY A 99 -7.93 -15.62 -3.60
N ALA A 100 -7.13 -16.67 -3.82
CA ALA A 100 -6.78 -17.61 -2.76
C ALA A 100 -5.77 -17.04 -1.75
N GLY A 101 -4.80 -16.22 -2.22
CA GLY A 101 -3.76 -15.65 -1.39
C GLY A 101 -4.31 -14.69 -0.34
N MET A 102 -5.12 -13.71 -0.74
CA MET A 102 -5.74 -12.79 0.22
C MET A 102 -6.64 -13.51 1.23
N ALA A 103 -7.46 -14.48 0.77
CA ALA A 103 -8.31 -15.26 1.66
C ALA A 103 -7.50 -16.06 2.69
N LEU A 104 -6.38 -16.67 2.25
CA LEU A 104 -5.50 -17.41 3.14
C LEU A 104 -4.73 -16.48 4.09
N MET A 105 -4.25 -15.33 3.61
CA MET A 105 -3.63 -14.30 4.45
C MET A 105 -4.60 -13.82 5.53
N LEU A 106 -5.85 -13.53 5.17
CA LEU A 106 -6.91 -13.18 6.12
C LEU A 106 -7.12 -14.26 7.16
N ALA A 107 -7.27 -15.52 6.72
CA ALA A 107 -7.49 -16.65 7.64
C ALA A 107 -6.34 -16.84 8.63
N VAL A 108 -5.09 -16.75 8.16
CA VAL A 108 -3.90 -16.85 9.03
C VAL A 108 -3.82 -15.68 10.00
N ALA A 109 -3.97 -14.44 9.52
CA ALA A 109 -3.93 -13.25 10.38
C ALA A 109 -5.02 -13.30 11.45
N THR A 110 -6.25 -13.60 11.05
CA THR A 110 -7.39 -13.77 11.97
C THR A 110 -7.12 -14.86 13.00
N GLY A 111 -6.66 -16.04 12.55
CA GLY A 111 -6.36 -17.17 13.42
C GLY A 111 -5.30 -16.87 14.47
N VAL A 112 -4.23 -16.14 14.09
CA VAL A 112 -3.17 -15.73 15.02
C VAL A 112 -3.70 -14.72 16.05
N LEU A 113 -4.41 -13.68 15.59
CA LEU A 113 -4.96 -12.63 16.45
C LEU A 113 -6.03 -13.19 17.40
N TRP A 114 -6.95 -14.00 16.89
CA TRP A 114 -8.01 -14.63 17.67
C TRP A 114 -7.46 -15.62 18.68
N GLY A 115 -6.58 -16.53 18.22
CA GLY A 115 -6.07 -17.63 19.05
C GLY A 115 -5.05 -17.22 20.10
N LEU A 116 -4.22 -16.19 19.85
CA LEU A 116 -3.14 -15.79 20.75
C LEU A 116 -3.44 -14.54 21.58
N LEU A 117 -4.28 -13.63 21.08
CA LEU A 117 -4.69 -12.43 21.86
C LEU A 117 -6.04 -12.60 22.53
N GLY A 118 -6.82 -13.65 22.20
CA GLY A 118 -8.15 -13.88 22.76
C GLY A 118 -9.17 -12.82 22.38
N LEU A 119 -8.95 -12.10 21.28
CA LEU A 119 -9.90 -11.09 20.79
C LEU A 119 -11.22 -11.75 20.36
N PRO A 120 -12.37 -11.04 20.45
CA PRO A 120 -13.61 -11.50 19.84
C PRO A 120 -13.39 -11.83 18.36
N PHE A 121 -13.96 -12.96 17.87
CA PHE A 121 -13.68 -13.45 16.52
C PHE A 121 -13.91 -12.40 15.42
N VAL A 122 -15.03 -11.66 15.47
CA VAL A 122 -15.32 -10.65 14.44
C VAL A 122 -14.32 -9.48 14.49
N LEU A 123 -13.85 -9.09 15.67
CA LEU A 123 -12.80 -8.08 15.80
C LEU A 123 -11.46 -8.59 15.27
N ALA A 124 -11.09 -9.84 15.59
CA ALA A 124 -9.89 -10.46 15.04
C ALA A 124 -9.97 -10.60 13.51
N LEU A 125 -11.17 -10.90 12.96
CA LEU A 125 -11.43 -10.93 11.52
C LEU A 125 -11.27 -9.55 10.89
N LEU A 126 -11.79 -8.50 11.55
CA LEU A 126 -11.65 -7.11 11.08
C LEU A 126 -10.18 -6.66 11.06
N LEU A 127 -9.45 -6.89 12.15
CA LEU A 127 -8.02 -6.58 12.22
C LEU A 127 -7.22 -7.41 11.21
N GLY A 128 -7.55 -8.69 11.06
CA GLY A 128 -6.98 -9.57 10.03
C GLY A 128 -7.22 -9.03 8.62
N ALA A 129 -8.44 -8.54 8.33
CA ALA A 129 -8.78 -7.94 7.05
C ALA A 129 -7.99 -6.65 6.78
N ILE A 130 -7.89 -5.77 7.79
CA ILE A 130 -7.15 -4.50 7.71
C ILE A 130 -5.66 -4.73 7.42
N ILE A 131 -5.05 -5.74 8.03
CA ILE A 131 -3.64 -6.03 7.81
C ILE A 131 -3.39 -6.97 6.62
N THR A 132 -4.41 -7.49 5.93
CA THR A 132 -4.25 -8.41 4.79
C THR A 132 -3.63 -7.74 3.56
N PRO A 133 -4.03 -6.54 3.11
CA PRO A 133 -3.37 -5.85 1.99
C PRO A 133 -1.90 -5.57 2.25
N THR A 134 -1.13 -5.42 1.17
CA THR A 134 0.30 -5.12 1.23
C THR A 134 0.58 -3.77 0.60
N ASP A 135 1.15 -2.86 1.36
CA ASP A 135 1.37 -1.48 0.97
C ASP A 135 2.48 -1.35 -0.09
N PRO A 136 2.18 -0.85 -1.29
CA PRO A 136 3.16 -0.68 -2.35
C PRO A 136 4.22 0.38 -2.03
N VAL A 137 3.92 1.25 -1.11
CA VAL A 137 4.73 2.38 -0.72
C VAL A 137 5.92 1.96 0.11
N VAL A 138 5.69 1.13 1.11
CA VAL A 138 6.77 0.55 1.91
C VAL A 138 7.61 -0.41 1.06
N THR A 139 7.04 -0.98 -0.01
CA THR A 139 7.77 -1.80 -0.99
C THR A 139 8.47 -1.00 -2.08
N THR A 140 8.25 0.30 -2.22
CA THR A 140 8.89 1.12 -3.26
C THR A 140 10.40 0.86 -3.42
N PRO A 141 11.23 0.81 -2.35
CA PRO A 141 12.66 0.52 -2.49
C PRO A 141 13.00 -0.88 -3.03
N VAL A 142 12.00 -1.79 -3.05
CA VAL A 142 12.14 -3.16 -3.59
C VAL A 142 11.72 -3.23 -5.05
N VAL A 143 10.86 -2.34 -5.51
CA VAL A 143 10.26 -2.41 -6.85
C VAL A 143 10.74 -1.31 -7.80
N THR A 144 11.28 -0.19 -7.29
CA THR A 144 11.74 0.96 -8.08
C THR A 144 13.16 1.40 -7.73
N GLY A 145 13.77 2.10 -8.68
CA GLY A 145 15.09 2.68 -8.54
C GLY A 145 16.24 1.75 -8.90
N SER A 146 17.39 2.32 -9.20
CA SER A 146 18.55 1.62 -9.75
C SER A 146 19.05 0.42 -8.92
N LEU A 147 18.89 0.46 -7.60
CA LEU A 147 19.26 -0.67 -6.74
C LEU A 147 18.28 -1.85 -6.86
N ALA A 148 16.98 -1.57 -6.97
CA ALA A 148 15.97 -2.60 -7.18
C ALA A 148 16.16 -3.24 -8.57
N GLU A 149 16.37 -2.44 -9.61
CA GLU A 149 16.62 -2.89 -10.98
C GLU A 149 17.83 -3.78 -11.11
N GLN A 150 18.91 -3.46 -10.37
CA GLN A 150 20.16 -4.24 -10.39
C GLN A 150 20.06 -5.54 -9.57
N ARG A 151 19.19 -5.62 -8.57
CA ARG A 151 19.21 -6.70 -7.57
C ARG A 151 17.99 -7.62 -7.59
N ILE A 152 16.90 -7.17 -8.18
CA ILE A 152 15.61 -7.89 -8.10
C ILE A 152 15.09 -8.09 -9.51
N PRO A 153 14.78 -9.35 -9.90
CA PRO A 153 14.24 -9.66 -11.21
C PRO A 153 13.01 -8.80 -11.55
N GLU A 154 12.95 -8.32 -12.76
CA GLU A 154 11.88 -7.45 -13.27
C GLU A 154 10.49 -8.04 -12.99
N ARG A 155 10.34 -9.34 -13.23
CA ARG A 155 9.09 -10.05 -12.97
C ARG A 155 8.69 -10.02 -11.49
N VAL A 156 9.63 -10.17 -10.56
CA VAL A 156 9.36 -10.10 -9.12
C VAL A 156 8.89 -8.69 -8.76
N ARG A 157 9.53 -7.66 -9.32
CA ARG A 157 9.15 -6.25 -9.11
C ARG A 157 7.74 -5.96 -9.63
N HIS A 158 7.42 -6.39 -10.87
CA HIS A 158 6.08 -6.21 -11.44
C HIS A 158 5.01 -6.99 -10.67
N ASN A 159 5.30 -8.22 -10.25
CA ASN A 159 4.37 -9.04 -9.48
C ASN A 159 4.06 -8.43 -8.11
N LEU A 160 5.08 -7.94 -7.40
CA LEU A 160 4.87 -7.22 -6.14
C LEU A 160 4.06 -5.94 -6.34
N SER A 161 4.34 -5.18 -7.40
CA SER A 161 3.60 -3.96 -7.73
C SER A 161 2.13 -4.26 -8.04
N ALA A 162 1.86 -5.22 -8.92
CA ALA A 162 0.49 -5.58 -9.33
C ALA A 162 -0.32 -6.15 -8.16
N GLU A 163 0.30 -7.01 -7.34
CA GLU A 163 -0.33 -7.56 -6.15
C GLU A 163 -0.70 -6.46 -5.17
N SER A 164 0.26 -5.61 -4.79
CA SER A 164 0.02 -4.53 -3.84
C SER A 164 -1.05 -3.56 -4.33
N GLY A 165 -1.03 -3.23 -5.63
CA GLY A 165 -2.05 -2.35 -6.19
C GLY A 165 -3.46 -2.93 -6.16
N LEU A 166 -3.61 -4.21 -6.52
CA LEU A 166 -4.90 -4.87 -6.52
C LEU A 166 -5.41 -5.18 -5.12
N ASN A 167 -4.54 -5.66 -4.24
CA ASN A 167 -4.98 -6.05 -2.91
C ASN A 167 -5.35 -4.84 -2.04
N ASP A 168 -4.73 -3.68 -2.25
CA ASP A 168 -5.11 -2.46 -1.57
C ASP A 168 -6.51 -1.98 -1.96
N GLY A 169 -6.88 -2.06 -3.25
CA GLY A 169 -8.25 -1.76 -3.67
C GLY A 169 -9.24 -2.84 -3.21
N LEU A 170 -8.97 -4.10 -3.49
CA LEU A 170 -9.88 -5.21 -3.16
C LEU A 170 -9.96 -5.54 -1.66
N GLY A 171 -9.00 -5.06 -0.86
CA GLY A 171 -9.02 -5.13 0.61
C GLY A 171 -10.30 -4.53 1.21
N TYR A 172 -10.89 -3.56 0.53
CA TYR A 172 -12.16 -2.97 0.88
C TYR A 172 -13.27 -4.01 1.12
N LEU A 173 -13.40 -4.98 0.20
CA LEU A 173 -14.39 -6.05 0.31
C LEU A 173 -14.17 -6.91 1.57
N PHE A 174 -12.90 -7.21 1.89
CA PHE A 174 -12.56 -8.01 3.08
C PHE A 174 -12.80 -7.24 4.38
N VAL A 175 -12.56 -5.94 4.41
CA VAL A 175 -12.79 -5.09 5.58
C VAL A 175 -14.28 -4.84 5.80
N MET A 176 -15.05 -4.62 4.74
CA MET A 176 -16.49 -4.34 4.86
C MET A 176 -17.29 -5.55 5.37
N LEU A 177 -16.86 -6.78 5.13
CA LEU A 177 -17.54 -7.95 5.69
C LEU A 177 -17.62 -7.92 7.22
N PRO A 178 -16.51 -7.88 7.99
CA PRO A 178 -16.60 -7.80 9.44
C PRO A 178 -17.22 -6.48 9.94
N VAL A 179 -17.06 -5.36 9.23
CA VAL A 179 -17.75 -4.11 9.56
C VAL A 179 -19.27 -4.33 9.52
N LEU A 180 -19.81 -4.93 8.46
CA LEU A 180 -21.23 -5.24 8.34
C LEU A 180 -21.70 -6.28 9.37
N LEU A 181 -20.88 -7.27 9.70
CA LEU A 181 -21.18 -8.22 10.77
C LEU A 181 -21.31 -7.56 12.15
N LEU A 182 -20.57 -6.47 12.39
CA LEU A 182 -20.65 -5.69 13.63
C LEU A 182 -21.80 -4.68 13.64
N THR A 183 -22.13 -4.07 12.49
CA THR A 183 -23.08 -2.95 12.43
C THR A 183 -24.47 -3.33 11.95
N ALA A 184 -24.60 -4.35 11.11
CA ALA A 184 -25.86 -4.79 10.50
C ALA A 184 -25.88 -6.31 10.25
N PRO A 185 -25.74 -7.17 11.31
CA PRO A 185 -25.53 -8.61 11.16
C PRO A 185 -26.62 -9.31 10.32
N ASP A 186 -27.88 -8.91 10.48
CA ASP A 186 -29.02 -9.53 9.77
C ASP A 186 -28.99 -9.26 8.25
N ARG A 187 -28.32 -8.21 7.80
CA ARG A 187 -28.23 -7.79 6.39
C ARG A 187 -26.81 -7.84 5.85
N ALA A 188 -25.85 -8.28 6.65
CA ALA A 188 -24.42 -8.23 6.29
C ALA A 188 -24.14 -8.85 4.92
N TRP A 189 -24.66 -10.04 4.64
CA TRP A 189 -24.43 -10.73 3.36
C TRP A 189 -25.14 -10.06 2.18
N SER A 190 -26.38 -9.59 2.37
CA SER A 190 -27.09 -8.89 1.29
C SER A 190 -26.41 -7.56 0.94
N GLU A 191 -26.04 -6.77 1.95
CA GLU A 191 -25.35 -5.50 1.73
C GLU A 191 -23.94 -5.70 1.16
N LEU A 192 -23.21 -6.73 1.61
CA LEU A 192 -21.92 -7.09 1.05
C LEU A 192 -22.00 -7.40 -0.46
N LEU A 193 -23.03 -8.16 -0.88
CA LEU A 193 -23.16 -8.57 -2.27
C LEU A 193 -23.74 -7.46 -3.15
N THR A 194 -24.74 -6.74 -2.69
CA THR A 194 -25.45 -5.74 -3.51
C THR A 194 -24.77 -4.37 -3.49
N THR A 195 -24.47 -3.85 -2.30
CA THR A 195 -23.90 -2.52 -2.16
C THR A 195 -22.38 -2.56 -2.32
N VAL A 196 -21.69 -3.36 -1.50
CA VAL A 196 -20.24 -3.35 -1.47
C VAL A 196 -19.66 -3.97 -2.76
N LEU A 197 -20.04 -5.22 -3.08
CA LEU A 197 -19.44 -5.90 -4.25
C LEU A 197 -19.92 -5.31 -5.57
N LEU A 198 -21.27 -5.21 -5.79
CA LEU A 198 -21.77 -4.81 -7.10
C LEU A 198 -21.66 -3.31 -7.34
N TRP A 199 -21.97 -2.46 -6.35
CA TRP A 199 -21.93 -1.01 -6.57
C TRP A 199 -20.55 -0.42 -6.27
N GLU A 200 -20.01 -0.68 -5.06
CA GLU A 200 -18.78 -0.02 -4.65
C GLU A 200 -17.56 -0.59 -5.38
N VAL A 201 -17.41 -1.91 -5.48
CA VAL A 201 -16.23 -2.54 -6.09
C VAL A 201 -16.37 -2.67 -7.61
N VAL A 202 -17.43 -3.32 -8.13
CA VAL A 202 -17.60 -3.48 -9.59
C VAL A 202 -17.89 -2.13 -10.23
N GLY A 203 -18.69 -1.28 -9.61
CA GLY A 203 -18.94 0.09 -10.06
C GLY A 203 -17.65 0.91 -10.13
N ALA A 204 -16.75 0.79 -9.15
CA ALA A 204 -15.43 1.41 -9.17
C ALA A 204 -14.58 0.93 -10.35
N ALA A 205 -14.56 -0.38 -10.58
CA ALA A 205 -13.81 -0.97 -11.70
C ALA A 205 -14.32 -0.47 -13.06
N VAL A 206 -15.64 -0.44 -13.24
CA VAL A 206 -16.27 0.06 -14.48
C VAL A 206 -16.00 1.56 -14.66
N PHE A 207 -16.26 2.37 -13.62
CA PHE A 207 -16.00 3.82 -13.66
C PHE A 207 -14.52 4.10 -13.94
N GLY A 208 -13.61 3.44 -13.22
CA GLY A 208 -12.17 3.58 -13.41
C GLY A 208 -11.75 3.20 -14.84
N ALA A 209 -12.25 2.08 -15.37
CA ALA A 209 -11.93 1.65 -16.73
C ALA A 209 -12.41 2.65 -17.79
N VAL A 210 -13.63 3.16 -17.66
CA VAL A 210 -14.19 4.19 -18.58
C VAL A 210 -13.39 5.49 -18.47
N ALA A 211 -13.14 5.97 -17.25
CA ALA A 211 -12.38 7.20 -17.04
C ALA A 211 -10.94 7.07 -17.58
N GLY A 212 -10.25 5.97 -17.27
CA GLY A 212 -8.89 5.70 -17.75
C GLY A 212 -8.81 5.62 -19.27
N TYR A 213 -9.78 4.96 -19.91
CA TYR A 213 -9.86 4.88 -21.37
C TYR A 213 -10.09 6.25 -22.01
N LEU A 214 -11.10 7.00 -21.53
CA LEU A 214 -11.44 8.30 -22.09
C LEU A 214 -10.32 9.32 -21.90
N LEU A 215 -9.71 9.37 -20.71
CA LEU A 215 -8.59 10.26 -20.42
C LEU A 215 -7.32 9.85 -21.17
N GLY A 216 -7.08 8.55 -21.36
CA GLY A 216 -5.99 8.05 -22.19
C GLY A 216 -6.16 8.44 -23.67
N ARG A 217 -7.38 8.30 -24.23
CA ARG A 217 -7.69 8.74 -25.59
C ARG A 217 -7.57 10.26 -25.74
N LEU A 218 -8.01 11.02 -24.74
CA LEU A 218 -7.84 12.47 -24.71
C LEU A 218 -6.35 12.84 -24.72
N PHE A 219 -5.54 12.20 -23.85
CA PHE A 219 -4.10 12.44 -23.78
C PHE A 219 -3.42 12.24 -25.14
N VAL A 220 -3.67 11.09 -25.79
CA VAL A 220 -3.11 10.78 -27.12
C VAL A 220 -3.56 11.82 -28.13
N ALA A 221 -4.86 12.15 -28.18
CA ALA A 221 -5.40 13.11 -29.17
C ALA A 221 -4.84 14.54 -29.02
N VAL A 222 -4.55 14.99 -27.79
CA VAL A 222 -3.96 16.32 -27.53
C VAL A 222 -2.47 16.33 -27.87
N LYS A 223 -1.76 15.24 -27.53
CA LYS A 223 -0.34 15.06 -27.84
C LYS A 223 -0.10 15.02 -29.35
N ASP A 224 -0.87 14.23 -30.09
CA ASP A 224 -0.74 14.08 -31.54
C ASP A 224 -1.03 15.39 -32.30
N ARG A 225 -1.84 16.29 -31.70
CA ARG A 225 -2.13 17.62 -32.27
C ARG A 225 -1.15 18.70 -31.87
N GLY A 226 -0.13 18.35 -31.06
CA GLY A 226 0.83 19.36 -30.57
C GLY A 226 0.25 20.39 -29.61
N LEU A 227 -0.88 20.08 -28.96
CA LEU A 227 -1.56 20.99 -28.03
C LEU A 227 -1.03 20.85 -26.58
N MET A 228 -0.13 19.93 -26.34
CA MET A 228 0.43 19.66 -25.03
C MET A 228 1.97 19.73 -25.09
N GLU A 229 2.58 20.37 -24.11
CA GLU A 229 4.03 20.39 -23.95
C GLU A 229 4.55 19.02 -23.53
N GLU A 230 5.77 18.65 -23.93
CA GLU A 230 6.38 17.36 -23.57
C GLU A 230 6.53 17.16 -22.06
N SER A 231 6.70 18.24 -21.30
CA SER A 231 6.80 18.23 -19.83
C SER A 231 5.47 17.94 -19.09
N SER A 232 4.35 17.87 -19.83
CA SER A 232 3.00 17.83 -19.25
C SER A 232 2.53 16.44 -18.79
N TYR A 233 3.36 15.40 -18.89
CA TYR A 233 2.98 14.06 -18.45
C TYR A 233 2.62 14.03 -16.95
N LEU A 234 3.47 14.63 -16.11
CA LEU A 234 3.24 14.80 -14.67
C LEU A 234 1.99 15.64 -14.38
N GLY A 235 1.85 16.74 -15.15
CA GLY A 235 0.68 17.64 -15.10
C GLY A 235 -0.63 16.98 -15.51
N PHE A 236 -0.60 15.80 -16.14
CA PHE A 236 -1.79 15.03 -16.49
C PHE A 236 -2.07 13.91 -15.50
N LEU A 237 -1.05 13.17 -15.05
CA LEU A 237 -1.21 12.01 -14.20
C LEU A 237 -1.71 12.32 -12.79
N VAL A 238 -1.15 13.35 -12.16
CA VAL A 238 -1.57 13.76 -10.81
C VAL A 238 -3.04 14.22 -10.81
N PRO A 239 -3.48 15.15 -11.71
CA PRO A 239 -4.90 15.49 -11.83
C PRO A 239 -5.80 14.32 -12.21
N LEU A 240 -5.35 13.37 -13.04
CA LEU A 240 -6.12 12.16 -13.36
C LEU A 240 -6.44 11.36 -12.08
N GLY A 241 -5.41 11.07 -11.28
CA GLY A 241 -5.58 10.35 -10.02
C GLY A 241 -6.54 11.06 -9.07
N LEU A 242 -6.34 12.36 -8.85
CA LEU A 242 -7.18 13.17 -7.96
C LEU A 242 -8.62 13.31 -8.49
N PHE A 243 -8.81 13.49 -9.80
CA PHE A 243 -10.12 13.55 -10.42
C PHE A 243 -10.90 12.24 -10.23
N VAL A 244 -10.28 11.10 -10.56
CA VAL A 244 -10.92 9.79 -10.39
C VAL A 244 -11.20 9.49 -8.93
N LEU A 245 -10.28 9.83 -8.01
CA LEU A 245 -10.47 9.68 -6.58
C LEU A 245 -11.65 10.49 -6.05
N GLY A 246 -11.76 11.76 -6.49
CA GLY A 246 -12.86 12.64 -6.11
C GLY A 246 -14.19 12.21 -6.70
N ALA A 247 -14.24 11.99 -8.02
CA ALA A 247 -15.44 11.59 -8.73
C ALA A 247 -15.95 10.21 -8.28
N GLY A 248 -15.06 9.23 -8.11
CA GLY A 248 -15.42 7.91 -7.58
C GLY A 248 -16.08 7.99 -6.20
N LYS A 249 -15.55 8.84 -5.32
CA LYS A 249 -16.16 9.07 -3.99
C LYS A 249 -17.53 9.73 -4.08
N LEU A 250 -17.72 10.69 -4.99
CA LEU A 250 -19.03 11.32 -5.22
C LEU A 250 -20.06 10.34 -5.78
N LEU A 251 -19.62 9.37 -6.58
CA LEU A 251 -20.47 8.29 -7.10
C LEU A 251 -20.78 7.22 -6.03
N GLY A 252 -20.17 7.28 -4.83
CA GLY A 252 -20.33 6.29 -3.79
C GLY A 252 -19.68 4.95 -4.13
N THR A 253 -18.62 4.95 -4.93
CA THR A 253 -17.85 3.76 -5.28
C THR A 253 -16.55 3.69 -4.47
N ASP A 254 -15.84 2.56 -4.53
CA ASP A 254 -14.48 2.46 -4.01
C ASP A 254 -13.52 3.30 -4.88
N ALA A 255 -13.33 4.54 -4.44
CA ALA A 255 -12.56 5.52 -5.18
C ALA A 255 -11.07 5.12 -5.32
N VAL A 256 -10.52 4.35 -4.37
CA VAL A 256 -9.13 3.89 -4.38
C VAL A 256 -8.95 2.85 -5.49
N LEU A 257 -9.83 1.86 -5.55
CA LEU A 257 -9.84 0.88 -6.63
C LEU A 257 -10.08 1.54 -7.99
N ALA A 258 -10.98 2.52 -8.06
CA ALA A 258 -11.26 3.25 -9.30
C ALA A 258 -10.00 3.95 -9.86
N VAL A 259 -9.18 4.57 -9.00
CA VAL A 259 -7.90 5.19 -9.40
C VAL A 259 -6.94 4.15 -9.96
N PHE A 260 -6.76 3.02 -9.26
CA PHE A 260 -5.89 1.95 -9.74
C PHE A 260 -6.31 1.45 -11.12
N VAL A 261 -7.59 1.13 -11.30
CA VAL A 261 -8.14 0.64 -12.59
C VAL A 261 -8.00 1.72 -13.67
N ALA A 262 -8.29 2.97 -13.35
CA ALA A 262 -8.15 4.08 -14.30
C ALA A 262 -6.71 4.24 -14.79
N ALA A 263 -5.74 4.24 -13.87
CA ALA A 263 -4.33 4.35 -14.20
C ALA A 263 -3.83 3.12 -14.99
N ALA A 264 -4.28 1.90 -14.63
CA ALA A 264 -3.96 0.67 -15.35
C ALA A 264 -4.48 0.71 -16.79
N VAL A 265 -5.73 1.14 -17.01
CA VAL A 265 -6.31 1.26 -18.36
C VAL A 265 -5.66 2.41 -19.14
N PHE A 266 -5.45 3.56 -18.50
CA PHE A 266 -4.73 4.70 -19.10
C PHE A 266 -3.36 4.26 -19.62
N GLY A 267 -2.56 3.56 -18.79
CA GLY A 267 -1.24 3.04 -19.16
C GLY A 267 -1.26 2.05 -20.33
N GLN A 268 -2.38 1.33 -20.57
CA GLN A 268 -2.52 0.46 -21.76
C GLN A 268 -2.96 1.22 -23.03
N VAL A 269 -3.56 2.41 -22.88
CA VAL A 269 -4.05 3.23 -24.01
C VAL A 269 -2.95 4.11 -24.58
N ILE A 270 -2.04 4.61 -23.77
CA ILE A 270 -0.94 5.48 -24.23
C ILE A 270 0.13 4.65 -24.97
N PRO A 271 0.56 5.07 -26.17
CA PRO A 271 1.43 4.24 -27.03
C PRO A 271 2.88 4.15 -26.58
N GLN A 272 3.39 5.17 -25.92
CA GLN A 272 4.75 5.23 -25.40
C GLN A 272 4.74 5.67 -23.94
N ARG A 273 5.47 4.93 -23.13
CA ARG A 273 5.80 5.28 -21.74
C ARG A 273 7.13 6.01 -21.74
N ASP A 274 7.21 6.99 -20.90
CA ASP A 274 8.47 7.68 -20.59
C ASP A 274 8.85 7.27 -19.16
N GLU A 275 9.63 6.18 -19.06
CA GLU A 275 10.05 5.60 -17.77
C GLU A 275 10.74 6.65 -16.89
N GLU A 276 11.50 7.56 -17.48
CA GLU A 276 12.18 8.63 -16.73
C GLU A 276 11.16 9.62 -16.12
N GLN A 277 10.07 9.89 -16.81
CA GLN A 277 9.00 10.75 -16.28
C GLN A 277 8.14 10.01 -15.26
N GLU A 278 7.89 8.71 -15.43
CA GLU A 278 7.21 7.87 -14.44
C GLU A 278 7.97 7.84 -13.12
N ASP A 279 9.28 7.65 -13.16
CA ASP A 279 10.15 7.69 -11.96
C ASP A 279 10.10 9.06 -11.26
N LYS A 280 10.06 10.15 -12.01
CA LYS A 280 9.92 11.51 -11.44
C LYS A 280 8.57 11.72 -10.76
N VAL A 281 7.48 11.15 -11.31
CA VAL A 281 6.15 11.18 -10.68
C VAL A 281 6.17 10.41 -9.37
N ASP A 282 6.69 9.19 -9.41
CA ASP A 282 6.79 8.33 -8.23
C ASP A 282 7.62 8.97 -7.13
N ASP A 283 8.76 9.56 -7.46
CA ASP A 283 9.60 10.30 -6.53
C ASP A 283 8.86 11.49 -5.90
N ALA A 284 8.13 12.26 -6.71
CA ALA A 284 7.35 13.40 -6.22
C ALA A 284 6.21 12.93 -5.30
N VAL A 285 5.45 11.91 -5.68
CA VAL A 285 4.37 11.34 -4.85
C VAL A 285 4.93 10.80 -3.54
N ASN A 286 6.01 10.04 -3.60
CA ASN A 286 6.65 9.49 -2.40
C ASN A 286 7.11 10.58 -1.43
N ARG A 287 7.72 11.65 -1.92
CA ARG A 287 8.27 12.72 -1.07
C ARG A 287 7.20 13.67 -0.53
N PHE A 288 6.26 14.10 -1.38
CA PHE A 288 5.33 15.17 -1.03
C PHE A 288 3.97 14.70 -0.52
N VAL A 289 3.59 13.48 -0.82
CA VAL A 289 2.28 12.95 -0.40
C VAL A 289 2.45 11.90 0.68
N LEU A 290 3.37 11.00 0.52
CA LEU A 290 3.51 9.81 1.32
C LEU A 290 4.28 10.03 2.62
N LEU A 291 5.46 10.65 2.58
CA LEU A 291 6.21 10.91 3.80
C LEU A 291 5.41 11.73 4.82
N PRO A 292 4.66 12.78 4.44
CA PRO A 292 3.76 13.48 5.36
C PRO A 292 2.76 12.57 6.09
N VAL A 293 2.22 11.55 5.44
CA VAL A 293 1.28 10.63 6.11
C VAL A 293 1.97 9.83 7.21
N PHE A 294 3.19 9.35 6.99
CA PHE A 294 3.94 8.68 8.05
C PHE A 294 4.33 9.61 9.21
N VAL A 295 4.54 10.92 8.94
CA VAL A 295 4.67 11.91 10.03
C VAL A 295 3.37 12.02 10.81
N LEU A 296 2.22 12.10 10.14
CA LEU A 296 0.91 12.15 10.82
C LEU A 296 0.65 10.87 11.61
N VAL A 297 1.01 9.69 11.09
CA VAL A 297 0.95 8.43 11.86
C VAL A 297 1.81 8.54 13.11
N GLY A 298 3.06 8.99 12.99
CA GLY A 298 3.96 9.18 14.13
C GLY A 298 3.42 10.14 15.21
N LEU A 299 2.76 11.22 14.77
CA LEU A 299 2.09 12.18 15.67
C LEU A 299 0.90 11.58 16.42
N SER A 300 0.22 10.59 15.81
CA SER A 300 -1.01 10.01 16.33
C SER A 300 -0.83 8.67 17.02
N LEU A 301 0.39 8.17 17.20
CA LEU A 301 0.63 6.88 17.85
C LEU A 301 0.09 6.86 19.28
N PRO A 302 -0.75 5.89 19.65
CA PRO A 302 -1.32 5.78 21.00
C PRO A 302 -0.35 5.01 21.93
N LEU A 303 0.83 5.60 22.22
CA LEU A 303 1.90 4.93 22.98
C LEU A 303 1.47 4.50 24.38
N ASP A 304 0.61 5.30 25.03
CA ASP A 304 0.04 4.97 26.36
C ASP A 304 -0.86 3.73 26.29
N GLU A 305 -1.61 3.57 25.20
CA GLU A 305 -2.45 2.40 25.00
C GLU A 305 -1.59 1.16 24.71
N TRP A 306 -0.56 1.29 23.88
CA TRP A 306 0.40 0.21 23.63
C TRP A 306 1.08 -0.28 24.91
N ALA A 307 1.45 0.65 25.80
CA ALA A 307 2.05 0.29 27.09
C ALA A 307 1.10 -0.55 27.96
N ARG A 308 -0.22 -0.31 27.86
CA ARG A 308 -1.24 -1.10 28.58
C ARG A 308 -1.47 -2.48 28.00
N LEU A 309 -1.25 -2.68 26.70
CA LEU A 309 -1.39 -3.98 26.03
C LEU A 309 -0.32 -5.00 26.49
N GLY A 310 0.78 -4.51 27.03
CA GLY A 310 1.91 -5.32 27.46
C GLY A 310 2.76 -5.84 26.27
N TRP A 311 3.87 -6.48 26.59
CA TRP A 311 4.89 -6.86 25.61
C TRP A 311 4.46 -8.02 24.68
N THR A 312 3.47 -8.83 25.07
CA THR A 312 2.96 -9.93 24.24
C THR A 312 2.23 -9.45 23.01
N ALA A 313 1.52 -8.30 23.11
CA ALA A 313 0.75 -7.74 22.01
C ALA A 313 1.60 -7.43 20.76
N PRO A 314 2.70 -6.66 20.84
CA PRO A 314 3.52 -6.39 19.66
C PRO A 314 4.12 -7.65 19.04
N VAL A 315 4.49 -8.66 19.86
CA VAL A 315 5.03 -9.93 19.35
C VAL A 315 3.97 -10.69 18.55
N VAL A 316 2.73 -10.80 19.06
CA VAL A 316 1.65 -11.51 18.37
C VAL A 316 1.20 -10.78 17.14
N VAL A 317 1.06 -9.44 17.20
CA VAL A 317 0.70 -8.62 16.03
C VAL A 317 1.75 -8.75 14.94
N LEU A 318 3.04 -8.66 15.28
CA LEU A 318 4.12 -8.83 14.33
C LEU A 318 4.13 -10.27 13.76
N ALA A 319 3.88 -11.28 14.58
CA ALA A 319 3.72 -12.65 14.09
C ALA A 319 2.56 -12.78 13.10
N ALA A 320 1.41 -12.15 13.35
CA ALA A 320 0.28 -12.13 12.41
C ALA A 320 0.68 -11.48 11.07
N VAL A 321 1.37 -10.33 11.13
CA VAL A 321 1.85 -9.62 9.94
C VAL A 321 2.80 -10.45 9.09
N LEU A 322 3.74 -11.15 9.70
CA LEU A 322 4.74 -11.94 8.99
C LEU A 322 4.19 -13.29 8.52
N LEU A 323 3.49 -14.01 9.41
CA LEU A 323 3.02 -15.37 9.13
C LEU A 323 1.93 -15.39 8.05
N ARG A 324 1.03 -14.38 8.00
CA ARG A 324 -0.05 -14.35 7.01
C ARG A 324 0.44 -14.56 5.58
N ARG A 325 1.45 -13.82 5.19
CA ARG A 325 1.99 -13.86 3.83
C ARG A 325 2.92 -15.04 3.62
N LEU A 326 3.76 -15.33 4.61
CA LEU A 326 4.68 -16.46 4.56
C LEU A 326 3.90 -17.77 4.33
N VAL A 327 2.88 -18.04 5.14
CA VAL A 327 2.06 -19.25 5.01
C VAL A 327 1.32 -19.26 3.67
N ALA A 328 0.70 -18.14 3.27
CA ALA A 328 -0.07 -18.08 2.04
C ALA A 328 0.78 -18.40 0.81
N LEU A 329 1.94 -17.76 0.65
CA LEU A 329 2.78 -17.99 -0.52
C LEU A 329 3.42 -19.38 -0.56
N TRP A 330 3.83 -19.93 0.60
CA TRP A 330 4.38 -21.29 0.62
C TRP A 330 3.33 -22.35 0.35
N VAL A 331 2.09 -22.19 0.83
CA VAL A 331 0.97 -23.08 0.53
C VAL A 331 0.57 -23.01 -0.93
N LEU A 332 0.49 -21.81 -1.48
CA LEU A 332 0.04 -21.57 -2.86
C LEU A 332 1.15 -21.72 -3.91
N ARG A 333 2.41 -21.89 -3.50
CA ARG A 333 3.57 -22.01 -4.39
C ARG A 333 3.34 -22.96 -5.57
N PRO A 334 2.76 -24.16 -5.41
CA PRO A 334 2.54 -25.08 -6.53
C PRO A 334 1.59 -24.53 -7.61
N LEU A 335 0.72 -23.57 -7.25
CA LEU A 335 -0.23 -22.92 -8.13
C LEU A 335 0.32 -21.65 -8.79
N LEU A 336 1.34 -21.04 -8.18
CA LEU A 336 1.99 -19.81 -8.64
C LEU A 336 3.00 -20.15 -9.75
N ARG A 337 2.52 -20.20 -11.00
CA ARG A 337 3.40 -20.37 -12.17
C ARG A 337 4.36 -19.18 -12.23
N GLY A 338 5.65 -19.51 -12.38
CA GLY A 338 6.67 -18.50 -12.56
C GLY A 338 7.42 -18.09 -11.29
N VAL A 339 6.99 -18.48 -10.10
CA VAL A 339 7.80 -18.47 -8.88
C VAL A 339 8.46 -19.85 -8.79
N HIS A 340 9.51 -20.04 -9.61
CA HIS A 340 10.12 -21.36 -9.77
C HIS A 340 11.01 -21.74 -8.61
N ASP A 341 11.63 -20.74 -7.97
CA ASP A 341 12.70 -20.95 -7.02
C ASP A 341 12.30 -20.69 -5.57
N ARG A 342 12.90 -21.48 -4.68
CA ARG A 342 12.72 -21.27 -3.22
C ARG A 342 13.19 -19.89 -2.75
N PRO A 343 14.32 -19.33 -3.26
CA PRO A 343 14.75 -17.97 -2.89
C PRO A 343 13.74 -16.89 -3.28
N GLU A 344 13.18 -16.91 -4.50
CA GLU A 344 12.14 -15.95 -4.91
C GLU A 344 10.88 -16.10 -4.06
N THR A 345 10.44 -17.35 -3.79
CA THR A 345 9.29 -17.59 -2.90
C THR A 345 9.55 -17.01 -1.52
N ALA A 346 10.73 -17.23 -0.94
CA ALA A 346 11.09 -16.72 0.37
C ALA A 346 11.12 -15.18 0.38
N PHE A 347 11.69 -14.56 -0.67
CA PHE A 347 11.71 -13.12 -0.83
C PHE A 347 10.31 -12.52 -0.94
N LEU A 348 9.48 -13.04 -1.85
CA LEU A 348 8.10 -12.63 -2.02
C LEU A 348 7.26 -12.85 -0.75
N SER A 349 7.51 -13.94 -0.03
CA SER A 349 6.82 -14.26 1.23
C SER A 349 7.16 -13.30 2.35
N TRP A 350 8.37 -12.75 2.34
CA TRP A 350 8.80 -11.77 3.32
C TRP A 350 8.24 -10.39 3.02
N PHE A 351 8.34 -9.92 1.75
CA PHE A 351 7.92 -8.57 1.37
C PHE A 351 6.42 -8.44 1.20
N GLY A 352 5.73 -8.25 2.31
CA GLY A 352 4.31 -7.92 2.39
C GLY A 352 4.06 -6.89 3.49
N PRO A 353 4.73 -5.72 3.45
CA PRO A 353 4.54 -4.72 4.48
C PRO A 353 3.12 -4.18 4.47
N ILE A 354 2.69 -3.67 5.60
CA ILE A 354 1.46 -2.93 5.78
C ILE A 354 1.80 -1.48 6.15
N GLY A 355 0.98 -0.54 5.72
CA GLY A 355 1.22 0.88 5.91
C GLY A 355 -0.04 1.71 5.70
N VAL A 356 -0.05 2.53 4.63
CA VAL A 356 -1.11 3.53 4.38
C VAL A 356 -2.48 2.90 4.13
N SER A 357 -2.55 1.76 3.44
CA SER A 357 -3.81 1.04 3.23
C SER A 357 -4.42 0.56 4.54
N ALA A 358 -3.61 0.00 5.44
CA ALA A 358 -4.08 -0.41 6.76
C ALA A 358 -4.55 0.80 7.59
N LEU A 359 -3.87 1.95 7.51
CA LEU A 359 -4.32 3.18 8.15
C LEU A 359 -5.68 3.63 7.62
N PHE A 360 -5.84 3.65 6.29
CA PHE A 360 -7.11 3.99 5.65
C PHE A 360 -8.25 3.08 6.11
N TYR A 361 -8.03 1.76 6.08
CA TYR A 361 -9.04 0.80 6.49
C TYR A 361 -9.33 0.82 7.99
N ALA A 362 -8.33 1.10 8.84
CA ALA A 362 -8.55 1.24 10.28
C ALA A 362 -9.41 2.45 10.60
N THR A 363 -9.11 3.61 10.02
CA THR A 363 -9.90 4.83 10.24
C THR A 363 -11.31 4.71 9.66
N LEU A 364 -11.47 4.05 8.51
CA LEU A 364 -12.77 3.71 7.93
C LEU A 364 -13.57 2.80 8.86
N ALA A 365 -12.98 1.71 9.34
CA ALA A 365 -13.62 0.75 10.21
C ALA A 365 -14.00 1.36 11.57
N GLU A 366 -13.10 2.13 12.18
CA GLU A 366 -13.36 2.86 13.42
C GLU A 366 -14.57 3.80 13.27
N ARG A 367 -14.63 4.56 12.17
CA ARG A 367 -15.75 5.47 11.88
C ARG A 367 -17.09 4.74 11.73
N HIS A 368 -17.11 3.54 11.14
CA HIS A 368 -18.32 2.76 10.94
C HIS A 368 -18.77 2.00 12.18
N THR A 369 -17.83 1.49 12.97
CA THR A 369 -18.11 0.58 14.09
C THR A 369 -18.04 1.25 15.46
N GLY A 370 -17.37 2.39 15.59
CA GLY A 370 -17.10 3.08 16.86
C GLY A 370 -16.05 2.39 17.76
N HIS A 371 -15.38 1.35 17.27
CA HIS A 371 -14.36 0.61 18.02
C HIS A 371 -12.99 1.28 17.93
N HIS A 372 -12.64 2.14 18.89
CA HIS A 372 -11.37 2.86 18.93
C HIS A 372 -10.14 1.95 19.03
N GLU A 373 -10.26 0.78 19.61
CA GLU A 373 -9.20 -0.22 19.72
C GLU A 373 -8.64 -0.68 18.35
N ILE A 374 -9.43 -0.57 17.26
CA ILE A 374 -8.98 -0.88 15.90
C ILE A 374 -7.76 -0.04 15.53
N PHE A 375 -7.81 1.26 15.84
CA PHE A 375 -6.70 2.18 15.56
C PHE A 375 -5.43 1.79 16.35
N THR A 376 -5.59 1.47 17.63
CA THR A 376 -4.49 1.05 18.50
C THR A 376 -3.77 -0.20 17.98
N TRP A 377 -4.50 -1.25 17.64
CA TRP A 377 -3.94 -2.48 17.09
C TRP A 377 -3.32 -2.29 15.72
N THR A 378 -3.97 -1.51 14.86
CA THR A 378 -3.49 -1.29 13.49
C THR A 378 -2.22 -0.43 13.46
N THR A 379 -2.14 0.63 14.26
CA THR A 379 -0.93 1.47 14.33
C THR A 379 0.26 0.70 14.90
N LEU A 380 0.04 -0.22 15.83
CA LEU A 380 1.06 -1.15 16.32
C LEU A 380 1.56 -2.05 15.18
N ALA A 381 0.63 -2.59 14.38
CA ALA A 381 0.96 -3.44 13.22
C ALA A 381 1.71 -2.65 12.12
N ILE A 382 1.27 -1.43 11.80
CA ILE A 382 1.94 -0.55 10.82
C ILE A 382 3.37 -0.25 11.30
N THR A 383 3.54 0.17 12.54
CA THR A 383 4.85 0.52 13.08
C THR A 383 5.80 -0.67 13.06
N GLY A 384 5.35 -1.83 13.55
CA GLY A 384 6.14 -3.06 13.52
C GLY A 384 6.51 -3.48 12.08
N SER A 385 5.54 -3.39 11.16
CA SER A 385 5.74 -3.73 9.74
C SER A 385 6.74 -2.80 9.06
N VAL A 386 6.58 -1.49 9.21
CA VAL A 386 7.46 -0.47 8.60
C VAL A 386 8.89 -0.63 9.10
N LEU A 387 9.08 -0.90 10.38
CA LEU A 387 10.40 -1.16 10.96
C LEU A 387 11.03 -2.44 10.40
N VAL A 388 10.32 -3.56 10.47
CA VAL A 388 10.86 -4.88 10.07
C VAL A 388 11.13 -4.94 8.58
N HIS A 389 10.14 -4.61 7.74
CA HIS A 389 10.31 -4.67 6.29
C HIS A 389 11.24 -3.57 5.78
N GLY A 390 11.11 -2.36 6.31
CA GLY A 390 11.96 -1.24 5.92
C GLY A 390 13.45 -1.54 6.16
N LEU A 391 13.82 -1.97 7.36
CA LEU A 391 15.22 -2.26 7.73
C LEU A 391 15.75 -3.54 7.06
N SER A 392 14.88 -4.49 6.68
CA SER A 392 15.30 -5.73 6.02
C SER A 392 15.41 -5.62 4.50
N THR A 393 14.96 -4.53 3.86
CA THR A 393 14.96 -4.37 2.41
C THR A 393 16.34 -4.55 1.79
N ALA A 394 17.33 -3.80 2.22
CA ALA A 394 18.66 -3.85 1.60
C ALA A 394 19.40 -5.17 1.84
N PRO A 395 19.43 -5.76 3.06
CA PRO A 395 20.10 -7.05 3.25
C PRO A 395 19.44 -8.18 2.47
N LEU A 396 18.10 -8.21 2.36
CA LEU A 396 17.41 -9.27 1.64
C LEU A 396 17.50 -9.11 0.12
N SER A 397 17.48 -7.88 -0.41
CA SER A 397 17.73 -7.63 -1.84
C SER A 397 19.15 -8.06 -2.24
N ALA A 398 20.15 -7.77 -1.40
CA ALA A 398 21.52 -8.21 -1.64
C ALA A 398 21.67 -9.74 -1.51
N TRP A 399 20.89 -10.38 -0.65
CA TRP A 399 20.85 -11.83 -0.53
C TRP A 399 20.25 -12.48 -1.78
N LEU A 400 19.14 -11.94 -2.31
CA LEU A 400 18.51 -12.46 -3.53
C LEU A 400 19.46 -12.36 -4.71
N GLN A 401 20.09 -11.18 -4.92
CA GLN A 401 21.05 -10.95 -6.01
C GLN A 401 22.20 -11.98 -6.03
N LYS A 402 22.73 -12.38 -4.88
CA LYS A 402 23.81 -13.36 -4.79
C LYS A 402 23.37 -14.78 -5.21
N ARG A 403 22.09 -15.08 -5.22
CA ARG A 403 21.55 -16.40 -5.55
C ARG A 403 21.20 -16.57 -7.03
N GLU A 404 20.99 -15.49 -7.77
CA GLU A 404 20.71 -15.53 -9.21
C GLU A 404 21.81 -16.15 -10.07
N PRO A 405 23.12 -15.83 -9.92
CA PRO A 405 24.17 -16.40 -10.74
C PRO A 405 24.33 -17.91 -10.58
N GLU A 406 24.09 -18.45 -9.38
CA GLU A 406 24.14 -19.88 -9.12
C GLU A 406 23.04 -20.66 -9.85
N GLN A 407 21.95 -20.01 -10.20
CA GLN A 407 20.80 -20.63 -10.87
C GLN A 407 20.92 -20.62 -12.39
N THR A 408 21.39 -19.53 -12.96
CA THR A 408 21.69 -19.43 -14.40
C THR A 408 22.78 -20.44 -14.80
N GLN A 409 23.83 -20.58 -13.99
CA GLN A 409 24.89 -21.57 -14.21
C GLN A 409 24.41 -23.02 -14.04
N LYS A 410 23.47 -23.31 -13.14
CA LYS A 410 22.88 -24.64 -13.03
C LYS A 410 21.94 -24.99 -14.17
N GLN A 411 21.16 -24.05 -14.65
CA GLN A 411 20.27 -24.27 -15.80
C GLN A 411 21.06 -24.44 -17.11
N GLU A 412 22.19 -23.75 -17.27
CA GLU A 412 23.13 -23.94 -18.39
C GLU A 412 23.91 -25.25 -18.30
N ALA A 413 24.11 -25.79 -17.09
CA ALA A 413 24.81 -27.08 -16.89
C ALA A 413 23.86 -28.30 -17.02
N ASP A 414 22.54 -28.10 -16.84
CA ASP A 414 21.52 -29.14 -16.97
C ASP A 414 20.84 -29.14 -18.37
N ALA A 415 21.18 -28.18 -19.26
CA ALA A 415 20.72 -28.07 -20.64
C ALA A 415 21.79 -28.57 -21.63
#